data_fe509fe4b5233221f2cc15fdd5727c82
#
_entry.id   fe509fe4b5233221f2cc15fdd5727c82
#
_cell.length_a   1.000
_cell.length_b   1.000
_cell.length_c   1.000
_cell.angle_alpha   90.00
_cell.angle_beta   90.00
_cell.angle_gamma   90.00
#
_symmetry.space_group_name_H-M   'P 1'
#
loop_
_entity.id
_entity.type
_entity.pdbx_description
1 polymer ?
#
loop_
_entity_poly.entity_id
_entity_poly.type
_entity_poly.pdbx_seq_one_letter_code
_entity_poly.pdbx_strand_id
1 'polypeptide(L)'
;MRRLLATTMMLLMTTAALAGCAGSDVTQDDVDAAYDNGYAAGTADAASVSTLDTIIARGALKCGVKDSQFGMGYLNADGTYSGLDIEYCKAVAAAIGIDSIEYILATGSNRFELLASAEIDVLIRTTTWTTSRDAGLNADFAGMNFYDGQGMLVNLDQFTEATSALDLDGANICVGIGTTTEGNLLDYYELHNMQMTTINTENAAAAQENFLDGSCGVWTGDMSAMVARMWGLRDEGMNLAIMPELLSKEPLGAATRDNDDDWNDVVAWVWYGMITAEEFGIDGSNYGDFVNSENPGINRLLNSNLGLGTDANPLSDTWMQAVLGAVGNYYDAYDRSFCDGDGEMANCLINRAGTLNALVSEGGIQYAPPMR
;
A
#
# COMPACT_ATOMS: atom_id res chain seq x y z
N MET A 1 1.00 -3.59 25.36
CA MET A 1 2.12 -4.01 26.22
C MET A 1 3.02 -2.83 26.63
N ARG A 2 3.50 -1.95 25.74
CA ARG A 2 4.35 -0.77 26.09
C ARG A 2 3.75 0.14 27.15
N ARG A 3 2.43 0.42 27.12
CA ARG A 3 1.77 1.23 28.17
C ARG A 3 1.68 0.51 29.53
N LEU A 4 1.57 -0.82 29.54
CA LEU A 4 1.60 -1.59 30.78
C LEU A 4 3.02 -1.64 31.39
N LEU A 5 4.07 -1.80 30.56
CA LEU A 5 5.46 -1.75 31.02
C LEU A 5 5.84 -0.36 31.54
N ALA A 6 5.46 0.72 30.84
CA ALA A 6 5.72 2.08 31.30
C ALA A 6 4.99 2.39 32.62
N THR A 7 3.76 1.90 32.79
CA THR A 7 2.99 2.08 34.04
C THR A 7 3.57 1.24 35.18
N THR A 8 4.05 0.01 34.89
CA THR A 8 4.69 -0.85 35.88
C THR A 8 6.06 -0.31 36.29
N MET A 9 6.82 0.26 35.34
CA MET A 9 8.11 0.89 35.60
C MET A 9 7.96 2.21 36.38
N MET A 10 6.93 3.01 36.09
CA MET A 10 6.59 4.21 36.85
C MET A 10 6.12 3.88 38.30
N LEU A 11 5.41 2.78 38.48
CA LEU A 11 4.97 2.28 39.77
C LEU A 11 6.16 1.72 40.57
N LEU A 12 7.15 1.07 39.94
CA LEU A 12 8.39 0.61 40.57
C LEU A 12 9.28 1.80 41.00
N MET A 13 9.34 2.86 40.21
CA MET A 13 10.09 4.08 40.58
C MET A 13 9.45 4.82 41.75
N THR A 14 8.12 4.85 41.87
CA THR A 14 7.44 5.48 43.00
C THR A 14 7.55 4.63 44.27
N THR A 15 7.61 3.31 44.18
CA THR A 15 7.85 2.44 45.33
C THR A 15 9.30 2.47 45.80
N ALA A 16 10.30 2.64 44.91
CA ALA A 16 11.69 2.85 45.27
C ALA A 16 11.89 4.20 45.99
N ALA A 17 11.22 5.25 45.57
CA ALA A 17 11.24 6.58 46.25
C ALA A 17 10.61 6.57 47.63
N LEU A 18 9.64 5.68 47.91
CA LEU A 18 9.00 5.51 49.21
C LEU A 18 9.76 4.56 50.16
N ALA A 19 10.64 3.70 49.65
CA ALA A 19 11.52 2.81 50.42
C ALA A 19 12.80 3.50 50.88
N GLY A 20 13.10 4.71 50.42
CA GLY A 20 14.32 5.49 50.67
C GLY A 20 14.42 6.17 52.03
N CYS A 21 13.63 5.74 53.03
CA CYS A 21 13.78 6.23 54.40
C CYS A 21 14.68 5.36 55.30
N ALA A 22 15.49 4.47 54.74
CA ALA A 22 16.50 3.70 55.47
C ALA A 22 17.80 3.60 54.62
N GLY A 23 18.60 4.67 54.68
CA GLY A 23 20.08 4.67 54.64
C GLY A 23 20.76 3.82 53.55
N SER A 24 20.73 4.27 52.31
CA SER A 24 21.85 4.22 51.36
C SER A 24 21.65 5.35 50.37
N ASP A 25 22.68 6.19 50.20
CA ASP A 25 22.70 7.28 49.23
C ASP A 25 22.69 6.68 47.83
N VAL A 26 21.49 6.59 47.20
CA VAL A 26 21.37 6.29 45.77
C VAL A 26 21.96 7.48 45.02
N THR A 27 23.07 7.26 44.36
CA THR A 27 23.76 8.30 43.58
C THR A 27 23.09 8.45 42.17
N GLN A 28 23.35 9.59 41.52
CA GLN A 28 22.90 9.79 40.13
C GLN A 28 23.46 8.69 39.20
N ASP A 29 24.68 8.24 39.49
CA ASP A 29 25.34 7.14 38.74
C ASP A 29 24.56 5.81 38.87
N ASP A 30 23.95 5.53 40.05
CA ASP A 30 23.12 4.33 40.23
C ASP A 30 21.79 4.44 39.45
N VAL A 31 21.24 5.64 39.32
CA VAL A 31 20.03 5.91 38.53
C VAL A 31 20.35 5.79 37.05
N ASP A 32 21.46 6.35 36.59
CA ASP A 32 21.89 6.30 35.20
C ASP A 32 22.25 4.86 34.79
N ALA A 33 22.95 4.10 35.67
CA ALA A 33 23.24 2.69 35.44
C ALA A 33 21.97 1.83 35.40
N ALA A 34 20.97 2.12 36.24
CA ALA A 34 19.69 1.42 36.21
C ALA A 34 18.87 1.76 34.96
N TYR A 35 18.97 3.01 34.48
CA TYR A 35 18.35 3.46 33.24
C TYR A 35 19.00 2.78 32.03
N ASP A 36 20.34 2.80 31.95
CA ASP A 36 21.10 2.19 30.87
C ASP A 36 20.92 0.67 30.81
N ASN A 37 20.90 0.00 31.98
CA ASN A 37 20.62 -1.44 32.05
C ASN A 37 19.17 -1.75 31.68
N GLY A 38 18.21 -0.92 32.07
CA GLY A 38 16.81 -1.06 31.71
C GLY A 38 16.57 -0.79 30.21
N TYR A 39 17.26 0.19 29.67
CA TYR A 39 17.24 0.50 28.24
C TYR A 39 17.89 -0.61 27.40
N ALA A 40 19.09 -1.08 27.81
CA ALA A 40 19.77 -2.18 27.14
C ALA A 40 19.00 -3.50 27.22
N ALA A 41 18.37 -3.81 28.38
CA ALA A 41 17.49 -4.97 28.50
C ALA A 41 16.22 -4.82 27.64
N GLY A 42 15.63 -3.62 27.61
CA GLY A 42 14.46 -3.31 26.76
C GLY A 42 14.77 -3.41 25.26
N THR A 43 15.97 -3.01 24.85
CA THR A 43 16.43 -3.13 23.46
C THR A 43 16.86 -4.56 23.10
N ALA A 44 17.40 -5.33 24.03
CA ALA A 44 17.78 -6.74 23.81
C ALA A 44 16.57 -7.68 23.77
N ASP A 45 15.53 -7.41 24.59
CA ASP A 45 14.25 -8.17 24.53
C ASP A 45 13.36 -7.73 23.33
N ALA A 46 13.67 -6.60 22.71
CA ALA A 46 12.97 -6.06 21.55
C ALA A 46 13.75 -6.25 20.24
N ALA A 47 14.61 -7.24 20.13
CA ALA A 47 14.94 -7.81 18.84
C ALA A 47 13.64 -8.44 18.31
N SER A 48 12.80 -7.62 17.70
CA SER A 48 11.58 -8.10 17.05
C SER A 48 12.04 -9.10 15.98
N VAL A 49 11.55 -10.34 16.06
CA VAL A 49 11.77 -11.32 15.00
C VAL A 49 11.32 -10.63 13.70
N SER A 50 12.20 -10.52 12.71
CA SER A 50 11.87 -9.91 11.43
C SER A 50 10.62 -10.55 10.84
N THR A 51 9.80 -9.75 10.18
CA THR A 51 8.64 -10.26 9.46
C THR A 51 9.07 -11.26 8.39
N LEU A 52 10.19 -11.00 7.69
CA LEU A 52 10.74 -11.94 6.70
C LEU A 52 11.03 -13.31 7.33
N ASP A 53 11.72 -13.36 8.48
CA ASP A 53 12.02 -14.62 9.16
C ASP A 53 10.74 -15.37 9.57
N THR A 54 9.73 -14.62 10.00
CA THR A 54 8.41 -15.18 10.34
C THR A 54 7.70 -15.77 9.11
N ILE A 55 7.75 -15.10 7.96
CA ILE A 55 7.16 -15.57 6.69
C ILE A 55 7.86 -16.86 6.24
N ILE A 56 9.20 -16.86 6.24
CA ILE A 56 9.99 -18.04 5.84
C ILE A 56 9.68 -19.23 6.74
N ALA A 57 9.65 -19.03 8.06
CA ALA A 57 9.32 -20.09 9.01
C ALA A 57 7.89 -20.62 8.85
N ARG A 58 6.95 -19.78 8.47
CA ARG A 58 5.54 -20.14 8.22
C ARG A 58 5.34 -20.78 6.84
N GLY A 59 6.14 -20.42 5.85
CA GLY A 59 6.03 -20.87 4.47
C GLY A 59 4.88 -20.25 3.67
N ALA A 60 4.36 -19.10 4.09
CA ALA A 60 3.30 -18.36 3.41
C ALA A 60 3.41 -16.85 3.68
N LEU A 61 3.17 -16.02 2.66
CA LEU A 61 3.05 -14.57 2.77
C LEU A 61 1.59 -14.19 3.03
N LYS A 62 1.32 -13.42 4.07
CA LYS A 62 0.00 -12.82 4.33
C LYS A 62 -0.05 -11.40 3.79
N CYS A 63 -0.71 -11.24 2.64
CA CYS A 63 -0.86 -9.94 1.97
C CYS A 63 -2.23 -9.35 2.26
N GLY A 64 -2.27 -8.15 2.86
CA GLY A 64 -3.50 -7.38 3.07
C GLY A 64 -3.90 -6.67 1.78
N VAL A 65 -5.06 -7.03 1.22
CA VAL A 65 -5.49 -6.61 -0.11
C VAL A 65 -6.92 -6.06 -0.13
N LYS A 66 -7.30 -5.45 -1.24
CA LYS A 66 -8.69 -5.18 -1.65
C LYS A 66 -9.24 -6.36 -2.46
N ASP A 67 -10.58 -6.45 -2.53
CA ASP A 67 -11.28 -7.48 -3.28
C ASP A 67 -12.24 -6.93 -4.35
N SER A 68 -12.38 -5.62 -4.43
CA SER A 68 -13.51 -4.98 -5.12
C SER A 68 -13.10 -3.84 -6.06
N GLN A 69 -11.81 -3.63 -6.34
CA GLN A 69 -11.35 -2.61 -7.28
C GLN A 69 -10.64 -3.26 -8.47
N PHE A 70 -11.36 -3.37 -9.59
CA PHE A 70 -10.79 -3.88 -10.85
C PHE A 70 -9.55 -3.05 -11.25
N GLY A 71 -8.51 -3.75 -11.67
CA GLY A 71 -7.21 -3.16 -12.01
C GLY A 71 -6.24 -3.00 -10.84
N MET A 72 -6.69 -2.93 -9.58
CA MET A 72 -5.82 -2.83 -8.39
C MET A 72 -5.87 -4.11 -7.54
N GLY A 73 -6.97 -4.35 -6.82
CA GLY A 73 -7.20 -5.54 -6.03
C GLY A 73 -8.64 -6.01 -6.23
N TYR A 74 -8.82 -7.11 -6.93
CA TYR A 74 -10.13 -7.60 -7.34
C TYR A 74 -10.24 -9.12 -7.18
N LEU A 75 -11.32 -9.56 -6.52
CA LEU A 75 -11.67 -10.98 -6.41
C LEU A 75 -12.54 -11.39 -7.60
N ASN A 76 -11.99 -12.23 -8.46
CA ASN A 76 -12.69 -12.74 -9.63
C ASN A 76 -13.76 -13.77 -9.25
N ALA A 77 -14.71 -14.01 -10.15
CA ALA A 77 -15.80 -14.94 -9.93
C ALA A 77 -15.35 -16.40 -9.73
N ASP A 78 -14.15 -16.75 -10.18
CA ASP A 78 -13.52 -18.08 -9.98
C ASP A 78 -12.77 -18.20 -8.64
N GLY A 79 -12.78 -17.15 -7.82
CA GLY A 79 -12.11 -17.11 -6.52
C GLY A 79 -10.64 -16.69 -6.59
N THR A 80 -10.09 -16.38 -7.76
CA THR A 80 -8.73 -15.84 -7.90
C THR A 80 -8.69 -14.34 -7.68
N TYR A 81 -7.52 -13.82 -7.28
CA TYR A 81 -7.29 -12.38 -7.17
C TYR A 81 -6.49 -11.86 -8.37
N SER A 82 -6.79 -10.63 -8.81
CA SER A 82 -6.11 -9.95 -9.91
C SER A 82 -5.93 -8.45 -9.64
N GLY A 83 -5.04 -7.80 -10.39
CA GLY A 83 -4.76 -6.38 -10.36
C GLY A 83 -3.35 -6.04 -9.86
N LEU A 84 -2.94 -4.79 -9.98
CA LEU A 84 -1.56 -4.31 -9.76
C LEU A 84 -1.07 -4.55 -8.33
N ASP A 85 -1.92 -4.35 -7.32
CA ASP A 85 -1.61 -4.64 -5.92
C ASP A 85 -1.39 -6.15 -5.72
N ILE A 86 -2.13 -6.98 -6.43
CA ILE A 86 -1.99 -8.45 -6.39
C ILE A 86 -0.71 -8.90 -7.09
N GLU A 87 -0.36 -8.30 -8.24
CA GLU A 87 0.91 -8.56 -8.92
C GLU A 87 2.09 -8.17 -8.00
N TYR A 88 1.97 -7.09 -7.24
CA TYR A 88 2.99 -6.71 -6.26
C TYR A 88 3.10 -7.74 -5.11
N CYS A 89 1.99 -8.24 -4.54
CA CYS A 89 2.04 -9.34 -3.57
C CYS A 89 2.74 -10.58 -4.12
N LYS A 90 2.45 -10.95 -5.39
CA LYS A 90 3.10 -12.09 -6.07
C LYS A 90 4.60 -11.85 -6.29
N ALA A 91 4.98 -10.62 -6.67
CA ALA A 91 6.37 -10.23 -6.84
C ALA A 91 7.17 -10.36 -5.54
N VAL A 92 6.61 -9.86 -4.43
CA VAL A 92 7.23 -9.98 -3.10
C VAL A 92 7.37 -11.46 -2.69
N ALA A 93 6.32 -12.27 -2.87
CA ALA A 93 6.39 -13.70 -2.56
C ALA A 93 7.46 -14.42 -3.39
N ALA A 94 7.54 -14.14 -4.70
CA ALA A 94 8.56 -14.71 -5.58
C ALA A 94 9.99 -14.30 -5.17
N ALA A 95 10.18 -13.03 -4.79
CA ALA A 95 11.49 -12.53 -4.35
C ALA A 95 12.04 -13.26 -3.12
N ILE A 96 11.16 -13.59 -2.18
CA ILE A 96 11.53 -14.31 -0.93
C ILE A 96 11.44 -15.84 -1.06
N GLY A 97 11.13 -16.35 -2.26
CA GLY A 97 11.06 -17.79 -2.53
C GLY A 97 9.86 -18.50 -1.89
N ILE A 98 8.74 -17.83 -1.71
CA ILE A 98 7.49 -18.37 -1.14
C ILE A 98 6.43 -18.52 -2.23
N ASP A 99 5.88 -19.72 -2.39
CA ASP A 99 4.82 -20.01 -3.37
C ASP A 99 3.41 -19.72 -2.83
N SER A 100 3.23 -19.76 -1.50
CA SER A 100 1.92 -19.61 -0.88
C SER A 100 1.66 -18.17 -0.49
N ILE A 101 0.54 -17.60 -0.96
CA ILE A 101 0.07 -16.27 -0.58
C ILE A 101 -1.33 -16.40 0.02
N GLU A 102 -1.50 -15.90 1.23
CA GLU A 102 -2.79 -15.71 1.88
C GLU A 102 -3.24 -14.26 1.66
N TYR A 103 -4.24 -14.08 0.81
CA TYR A 103 -4.86 -12.76 0.61
C TYR A 103 -5.87 -12.49 1.71
N ILE A 104 -5.63 -11.46 2.52
CA ILE A 104 -6.47 -11.08 3.65
C ILE A 104 -7.15 -9.75 3.32
N LEU A 105 -8.50 -9.75 3.38
CA LEU A 105 -9.27 -8.54 3.08
C LEU A 105 -8.99 -7.46 4.12
N ALA A 106 -8.44 -6.35 3.65
CA ALA A 106 -8.15 -5.17 4.44
C ALA A 106 -9.05 -4.00 3.98
N THR A 107 -9.92 -3.52 4.86
CA THR A 107 -10.85 -2.40 4.61
C THR A 107 -10.20 -1.05 4.90
N GLY A 108 -10.89 0.06 4.63
CA GLY A 108 -10.44 1.41 5.01
C GLY A 108 -10.22 1.56 6.52
N SER A 109 -11.07 0.92 7.33
CA SER A 109 -11.10 1.06 8.78
C SER A 109 -10.15 0.11 9.52
N ASN A 110 -9.91 -1.13 9.03
CA ASN A 110 -9.16 -2.16 9.78
C ASN A 110 -7.72 -2.39 9.32
N ARG A 111 -7.31 -1.91 8.14
CA ARG A 111 -6.03 -2.26 7.49
C ARG A 111 -4.78 -2.03 8.36
N PHE A 112 -4.74 -0.89 9.08
CA PHE A 112 -3.60 -0.58 9.94
C PHE A 112 -3.62 -1.38 11.25
N GLU A 113 -4.79 -1.79 11.74
CA GLU A 113 -4.92 -2.71 12.86
C GLU A 113 -4.42 -4.10 12.49
N LEU A 114 -4.83 -4.62 11.32
CA LEU A 114 -4.34 -5.90 10.77
C LEU A 114 -2.80 -5.91 10.60
N LEU A 115 -2.23 -4.79 10.13
CA LEU A 115 -0.79 -4.64 9.99
C LEU A 115 -0.09 -4.61 11.36
N ALA A 116 -0.58 -3.79 12.28
CA ALA A 116 0.00 -3.63 13.61
C ALA A 116 -0.10 -4.89 14.48
N SER A 117 -1.17 -5.69 14.31
CA SER A 117 -1.38 -6.97 15.03
C SER A 117 -0.64 -8.16 14.41
N ALA A 118 0.07 -7.96 13.29
CA ALA A 118 0.71 -9.01 12.50
C ALA A 118 -0.26 -10.08 11.95
N GLU A 119 -1.54 -9.72 11.77
CA GLU A 119 -2.49 -10.54 11.01
C GLU A 119 -2.18 -10.52 9.52
N ILE A 120 -1.55 -9.45 9.02
CA ILE A 120 -0.91 -9.36 7.71
C ILE A 120 0.58 -9.03 7.85
N ASP A 121 1.38 -9.47 6.91
CA ASP A 121 2.82 -9.20 6.87
C ASP A 121 3.13 -7.90 6.12
N VAL A 122 2.36 -7.64 5.09
CA VAL A 122 2.45 -6.45 4.23
C VAL A 122 1.05 -6.00 3.84
N LEU A 123 0.86 -4.69 3.75
CA LEU A 123 -0.37 -4.08 3.28
C LEU A 123 -0.16 -3.52 1.87
N ILE A 124 -0.77 -4.14 0.86
CA ILE A 124 -0.72 -3.69 -0.54
C ILE A 124 -2.15 -3.58 -1.04
N ARG A 125 -2.77 -2.41 -0.79
CA ARG A 125 -4.19 -2.20 -1.08
C ARG A 125 -4.57 -0.73 -1.22
N THR A 126 -4.12 -0.06 -2.29
CA THR A 126 -4.45 1.34 -2.55
C THR A 126 -4.35 2.21 -1.28
N THR A 127 -3.21 2.17 -0.60
CA THR A 127 -3.01 2.89 0.66
C THR A 127 -2.20 4.15 0.40
N THR A 128 -2.83 5.31 0.58
CA THR A 128 -2.19 6.61 0.38
C THR A 128 -1.14 6.86 1.46
N TRP A 129 0.06 7.20 1.06
CA TRP A 129 1.11 7.67 1.96
C TRP A 129 0.79 9.08 2.47
N THR A 130 0.62 9.20 3.76
CA THR A 130 0.41 10.48 4.45
C THR A 130 1.24 10.56 5.71
N THR A 131 1.59 11.77 6.14
CA THR A 131 2.33 12.00 7.39
C THR A 131 1.64 11.40 8.61
N SER A 132 0.31 11.44 8.68
CA SER A 132 -0.44 10.89 9.81
C SER A 132 -0.41 9.36 9.86
N ARG A 133 -0.36 8.69 8.69
CA ARG A 133 -0.26 7.23 8.61
C ARG A 133 1.16 6.76 8.90
N ASP A 134 2.12 7.41 8.27
CA ASP A 134 3.54 7.11 8.39
C ASP A 134 4.03 7.38 9.83
N ALA A 135 3.90 8.61 10.30
CA ALA A 135 4.38 9.01 11.62
C ALA A 135 3.49 8.57 12.80
N GLY A 136 2.24 8.17 12.58
CA GLY A 136 1.25 7.98 13.66
C GLY A 136 0.67 6.58 13.80
N LEU A 137 0.80 5.69 12.81
CA LEU A 137 0.12 4.39 12.81
C LEU A 137 1.07 3.19 12.88
N ASN A 138 2.35 3.38 13.21
CA ASN A 138 3.39 2.36 13.21
C ASN A 138 3.46 1.60 11.88
N ALA A 139 3.48 2.34 10.77
CA ALA A 139 3.53 1.81 9.42
C ALA A 139 4.56 2.57 8.59
N ASP A 140 5.53 1.86 8.03
CA ASP A 140 6.49 2.38 7.06
C ASP A 140 6.02 2.11 5.64
N PHE A 141 6.12 3.11 4.76
CA PHE A 141 5.77 2.96 3.35
C PHE A 141 6.97 2.48 2.53
N ALA A 142 6.76 1.42 1.75
CA ALA A 142 7.76 0.73 0.96
C ALA A 142 7.67 1.10 -0.54
N GLY A 143 7.86 2.37 -0.84
CA GLY A 143 7.75 2.89 -2.21
C GLY A 143 6.30 3.06 -2.70
N MET A 144 6.16 3.79 -3.82
CA MET A 144 4.85 4.10 -4.42
C MET A 144 4.63 3.23 -5.65
N ASN A 145 3.58 2.41 -5.62
CA ASN A 145 3.24 1.55 -6.74
C ASN A 145 2.21 2.17 -7.71
N PHE A 146 1.46 3.19 -7.26
CA PHE A 146 0.52 3.90 -8.12
C PHE A 146 0.32 5.35 -7.66
N TYR A 147 0.33 6.29 -8.59
CA TYR A 147 0.04 7.71 -8.33
C TYR A 147 -1.38 8.02 -8.79
N ASP A 148 -2.24 8.33 -7.83
CA ASP A 148 -3.67 8.58 -8.02
C ASP A 148 -4.06 9.98 -7.51
N GLY A 149 -5.31 10.28 -7.61
CA GLY A 149 -6.00 11.41 -7.03
C GLY A 149 -7.40 11.02 -6.62
N GLN A 150 -8.08 11.86 -5.86
CA GLN A 150 -9.49 11.63 -5.52
C GLN A 150 -10.39 12.15 -6.63
N GLY A 151 -11.31 11.30 -7.11
CA GLY A 151 -12.30 11.61 -8.12
C GLY A 151 -13.74 11.54 -7.60
N MET A 152 -14.68 11.99 -8.42
CA MET A 152 -16.10 11.91 -8.17
C MET A 152 -16.82 11.25 -9.34
N LEU A 153 -17.50 10.11 -9.08
CA LEU A 153 -18.45 9.47 -9.99
C LEU A 153 -19.85 10.00 -9.69
N VAL A 154 -20.52 10.50 -10.70
CA VAL A 154 -21.80 11.22 -10.58
C VAL A 154 -22.87 10.53 -11.38
N ASN A 155 -24.06 10.37 -10.78
CA ASN A 155 -25.27 10.00 -11.46
C ASN A 155 -25.91 11.25 -12.10
N LEU A 156 -25.77 11.41 -13.40
CA LEU A 156 -26.29 12.53 -14.16
C LEU A 156 -27.82 12.53 -14.27
N ASP A 157 -28.51 11.46 -13.91
CA ASP A 157 -29.98 11.48 -13.79
C ASP A 157 -30.45 12.29 -12.58
N GLN A 158 -29.58 12.46 -11.56
CA GLN A 158 -29.81 13.33 -10.41
C GLN A 158 -29.16 14.72 -10.56
N PHE A 159 -28.05 14.82 -11.30
CA PHE A 159 -27.26 16.04 -11.51
C PHE A 159 -27.10 16.31 -13.02
N THR A 160 -28.21 16.56 -13.69
CA THR A 160 -28.33 16.59 -15.17
C THR A 160 -27.41 17.60 -15.88
N GLU A 161 -27.03 18.67 -15.20
CA GLU A 161 -26.18 19.74 -15.75
C GLU A 161 -24.75 19.72 -15.20
N ALA A 162 -24.40 18.73 -14.35
CA ALA A 162 -23.09 18.71 -13.70
C ALA A 162 -21.98 18.40 -14.72
N THR A 163 -20.99 19.27 -14.77
CA THR A 163 -19.76 19.16 -15.58
C THR A 163 -18.48 19.34 -14.76
N SER A 164 -18.65 19.70 -13.49
CA SER A 164 -17.58 20.01 -12.52
C SER A 164 -17.99 19.53 -11.14
N ALA A 165 -17.03 19.20 -10.29
CA ALA A 165 -17.28 18.93 -8.87
C ALA A 165 -17.92 20.14 -8.15
N LEU A 166 -17.75 21.36 -8.66
CA LEU A 166 -18.37 22.57 -8.13
C LEU A 166 -19.89 22.65 -8.38
N ASP A 167 -20.42 21.85 -9.32
CA ASP A 167 -21.84 21.78 -9.61
C ASP A 167 -22.61 20.85 -8.63
N LEU A 168 -21.90 20.25 -7.64
CA LEU A 168 -22.43 19.24 -6.74
C LEU A 168 -22.80 19.79 -5.34
N ASP A 169 -23.08 21.11 -5.25
CA ASP A 169 -23.52 21.71 -3.99
C ASP A 169 -24.84 21.09 -3.49
N GLY A 170 -24.91 20.74 -2.22
CA GLY A 170 -26.05 20.06 -1.59
C GLY A 170 -26.15 18.56 -1.86
N ALA A 171 -25.16 17.94 -2.50
CA ALA A 171 -25.19 16.53 -2.87
C ALA A 171 -25.15 15.58 -1.66
N ASN A 172 -25.82 14.43 -1.79
CA ASN A 172 -25.57 13.26 -0.97
C ASN A 172 -24.43 12.45 -1.61
N ILE A 173 -23.35 12.23 -0.86
CA ILE A 173 -22.10 11.66 -1.36
C ILE A 173 -21.73 10.41 -0.59
N CYS A 174 -21.65 9.27 -1.29
CA CYS A 174 -21.10 8.03 -0.75
C CYS A 174 -19.57 8.12 -0.65
N VAL A 175 -19.00 7.84 0.54
CA VAL A 175 -17.57 7.85 0.82
C VAL A 175 -17.20 6.73 1.80
N GLY A 176 -16.03 6.12 1.61
CA GLY A 176 -15.53 5.08 2.50
C GLY A 176 -14.98 5.66 3.81
N ILE A 177 -15.37 5.09 4.96
CA ILE A 177 -14.86 5.49 6.27
C ILE A 177 -13.37 5.13 6.44
N GLY A 178 -12.64 5.92 7.26
CA GLY A 178 -11.24 5.70 7.56
C GLY A 178 -10.30 5.91 6.37
N THR A 179 -10.75 6.67 5.37
CA THR A 179 -9.98 6.97 4.16
C THR A 179 -9.49 8.41 4.14
N THR A 180 -8.43 8.69 3.37
CA THR A 180 -8.02 10.07 3.04
C THR A 180 -9.11 10.81 2.31
N THR A 181 -9.86 10.10 1.46
CA THR A 181 -10.91 10.68 0.63
C THR A 181 -12.09 11.23 1.43
N GLU A 182 -12.34 10.70 2.64
CA GLU A 182 -13.34 11.27 3.56
C GLU A 182 -12.90 12.66 4.06
N GLY A 183 -11.66 12.81 4.51
CA GLY A 183 -11.13 14.10 4.96
C GLY A 183 -10.99 15.12 3.82
N ASN A 184 -10.42 14.72 2.69
CA ASN A 184 -10.23 15.59 1.52
C ASN A 184 -11.57 16.10 0.97
N LEU A 185 -12.62 15.28 1.03
CA LEU A 185 -13.97 15.68 0.61
C LEU A 185 -14.48 16.86 1.47
N LEU A 186 -14.33 16.76 2.80
CA LEU A 186 -14.71 17.81 3.74
C LEU A 186 -13.93 19.11 3.44
N ASP A 187 -12.62 19.00 3.30
CA ASP A 187 -11.74 20.16 2.99
C ASP A 187 -12.11 20.83 1.67
N TYR A 188 -12.42 20.04 0.63
CA TYR A 188 -12.80 20.57 -0.68
C TYR A 188 -14.12 21.35 -0.61
N TYR A 189 -15.13 20.80 0.07
CA TYR A 189 -16.44 21.45 0.20
C TYR A 189 -16.36 22.72 1.07
N GLU A 190 -15.58 22.67 2.17
CA GLU A 190 -15.32 23.85 3.00
C GLU A 190 -14.60 24.96 2.21
N LEU A 191 -13.55 24.62 1.45
CA LEU A 191 -12.78 25.56 0.64
C LEU A 191 -13.66 26.31 -0.38
N HIS A 192 -14.64 25.60 -0.96
CA HIS A 192 -15.52 26.16 -1.98
C HIS A 192 -16.85 26.68 -1.42
N ASN A 193 -17.04 26.72 -0.09
CA ASN A 193 -18.27 27.13 0.60
C ASN A 193 -19.52 26.36 0.11
N MET A 194 -19.35 25.08 -0.20
CA MET A 194 -20.41 24.17 -0.62
C MET A 194 -20.98 23.37 0.56
N GLN A 195 -22.19 22.86 0.41
CA GLN A 195 -22.82 21.97 1.38
C GLN A 195 -22.90 20.56 0.83
N MET A 196 -22.88 19.55 1.70
CA MET A 196 -23.10 18.16 1.34
C MET A 196 -23.65 17.36 2.51
N THR A 197 -24.14 16.17 2.21
CA THR A 197 -24.42 15.11 3.19
C THR A 197 -23.55 13.91 2.86
N THR A 198 -22.67 13.49 3.76
CA THR A 198 -21.87 12.28 3.57
C THR A 198 -22.67 11.05 3.96
N ILE A 199 -22.64 10.02 3.12
CA ILE A 199 -23.12 8.68 3.40
C ILE A 199 -21.90 7.80 3.55
N ASN A 200 -21.48 7.62 4.81
CA ASN A 200 -20.28 6.88 5.16
C ASN A 200 -20.52 5.38 5.03
N THR A 201 -19.65 4.67 4.33
CA THR A 201 -19.78 3.25 4.04
C THR A 201 -18.55 2.46 4.46
N GLU A 202 -18.76 1.28 5.03
CA GLU A 202 -17.68 0.39 5.50
C GLU A 202 -16.88 -0.24 4.35
N ASN A 203 -17.53 -0.44 3.22
CA ASN A 203 -16.94 -1.10 2.05
C ASN A 203 -17.59 -0.65 0.74
N ALA A 204 -17.00 -1.07 -0.36
CA ALA A 204 -17.46 -0.70 -1.68
C ALA A 204 -18.83 -1.29 -2.06
N ALA A 205 -19.22 -2.44 -1.52
CA ALA A 205 -20.52 -3.05 -1.80
C ALA A 205 -21.67 -2.21 -1.22
N ALA A 206 -21.52 -1.76 0.03
CA ALA A 206 -22.47 -0.85 0.66
C ALA A 206 -22.56 0.51 -0.06
N ALA A 207 -21.43 1.04 -0.53
CA ALA A 207 -21.42 2.27 -1.33
C ALA A 207 -22.13 2.08 -2.66
N GLN A 208 -21.92 0.95 -3.33
CA GLN A 208 -22.59 0.63 -4.59
C GLN A 208 -24.08 0.47 -4.43
N GLU A 209 -24.53 -0.20 -3.36
CA GLU A 209 -25.97 -0.34 -3.06
C GLU A 209 -26.63 1.03 -2.88
N ASN A 210 -26.04 1.91 -2.05
CA ASN A 210 -26.54 3.26 -1.84
C ASN A 210 -26.50 4.14 -3.11
N PHE A 211 -25.55 3.90 -3.99
CA PHE A 211 -25.46 4.63 -5.25
C PHE A 211 -26.49 4.15 -6.27
N LEU A 212 -26.75 2.84 -6.33
CA LEU A 212 -27.76 2.23 -7.22
C LEU A 212 -29.19 2.54 -6.78
N ASP A 213 -29.48 2.57 -5.48
CA ASP A 213 -30.81 2.90 -4.96
C ASP A 213 -31.09 4.41 -4.92
N GLY A 214 -30.08 5.24 -5.23
CA GLY A 214 -30.17 6.70 -5.30
C GLY A 214 -30.08 7.40 -3.95
N SER A 215 -29.72 6.71 -2.86
CA SER A 215 -29.45 7.31 -1.55
C SER A 215 -28.31 8.31 -1.63
N CYS A 216 -27.28 8.03 -2.45
CA CYS A 216 -26.27 9.01 -2.87
C CYS A 216 -26.25 9.16 -4.40
N GLY A 217 -26.21 10.40 -4.88
CA GLY A 217 -26.08 10.71 -6.31
C GLY A 217 -24.64 10.90 -6.76
N VAL A 218 -23.73 10.95 -5.81
CA VAL A 218 -22.28 11.06 -6.03
C VAL A 218 -21.55 9.99 -5.22
N TRP A 219 -20.54 9.37 -5.82
CA TRP A 219 -19.62 8.45 -5.13
C TRP A 219 -18.21 8.97 -5.28
N THR A 220 -17.47 9.11 -4.18
CA THR A 220 -16.09 9.59 -4.21
C THR A 220 -15.11 8.56 -3.65
N GLY A 221 -13.89 8.60 -4.16
CA GLY A 221 -12.76 7.76 -3.80
C GLY A 221 -11.60 8.02 -4.76
N ASP A 222 -10.60 7.14 -4.75
CA ASP A 222 -9.50 7.18 -5.71
C ASP A 222 -10.04 7.24 -7.14
N MET A 223 -9.46 8.06 -8.01
CA MET A 223 -9.90 8.21 -9.40
C MET A 223 -9.88 6.85 -10.11
N SER A 224 -8.85 6.03 -9.88
CA SER A 224 -8.78 4.67 -10.41
C SER A 224 -9.96 3.80 -9.96
N ALA A 225 -10.42 3.96 -8.72
CA ALA A 225 -11.61 3.29 -8.23
C ALA A 225 -12.88 3.80 -8.92
N MET A 226 -13.02 5.12 -9.11
CA MET A 226 -14.19 5.69 -9.78
C MET A 226 -14.29 5.23 -11.24
N VAL A 227 -13.16 5.14 -11.96
CA VAL A 227 -13.09 4.56 -13.31
C VAL A 227 -13.54 3.09 -13.29
N ALA A 228 -13.03 2.29 -12.36
CA ALA A 228 -13.40 0.89 -12.22
C ALA A 228 -14.91 0.71 -11.90
N ARG A 229 -15.48 1.59 -11.04
CA ARG A 229 -16.92 1.58 -10.71
C ARG A 229 -17.77 1.95 -11.92
N MET A 230 -17.43 3.02 -12.62
CA MET A 230 -18.15 3.42 -13.84
C MET A 230 -18.14 2.29 -14.88
N TRP A 231 -17.01 1.62 -15.06
CA TRP A 231 -16.92 0.47 -15.96
C TRP A 231 -17.78 -0.71 -15.47
N GLY A 232 -17.77 -1.01 -14.17
CA GLY A 232 -18.58 -2.09 -13.57
C GLY A 232 -20.09 -1.83 -13.66
N LEU A 233 -20.51 -0.58 -13.63
CA LEU A 233 -21.92 -0.16 -13.68
C LEU A 233 -22.44 0.13 -15.10
N ARG A 234 -21.63 -0.07 -16.14
CA ARG A 234 -21.97 0.29 -17.55
C ARG A 234 -23.26 -0.37 -18.07
N ASP A 235 -23.62 -1.53 -17.53
CA ASP A 235 -24.79 -2.31 -17.96
C ASP A 235 -26.05 -2.05 -17.10
N GLU A 236 -25.93 -1.19 -16.07
CA GLU A 236 -27.05 -0.84 -15.16
C GLU A 236 -28.01 0.21 -15.74
N GLY A 237 -27.74 0.74 -16.93
CA GLY A 237 -28.58 1.72 -17.60
C GLY A 237 -28.57 3.13 -16.96
N MET A 238 -27.60 3.41 -16.10
CA MET A 238 -27.42 4.72 -15.46
C MET A 238 -26.66 5.68 -16.37
N ASN A 239 -27.00 6.96 -16.31
CA ASN A 239 -26.24 8.01 -16.97
C ASN A 239 -25.13 8.49 -16.03
N LEU A 240 -23.89 8.01 -16.22
CA LEU A 240 -22.77 8.24 -15.32
C LEU A 240 -21.70 9.11 -15.94
N ALA A 241 -21.08 9.98 -15.14
CA ALA A 241 -19.88 10.73 -15.50
C ALA A 241 -18.89 10.79 -14.33
N ILE A 242 -17.61 10.91 -14.68
CA ILE A 242 -16.56 11.26 -13.71
C ILE A 242 -16.24 12.74 -13.89
N MET A 243 -16.25 13.49 -12.80
CA MET A 243 -15.90 14.91 -12.84
C MET A 243 -14.41 15.08 -13.14
N PRO A 244 -14.03 16.16 -13.88
CA PRO A 244 -12.66 16.33 -14.35
C PRO A 244 -11.66 16.71 -13.26
N GLU A 245 -12.14 17.20 -12.10
CA GLU A 245 -11.26 17.63 -11.02
C GLU A 245 -10.70 16.45 -10.23
N LEU A 246 -9.45 16.57 -9.82
CA LEU A 246 -8.84 15.78 -8.75
C LEU A 246 -8.87 16.58 -7.46
N LEU A 247 -9.57 16.09 -6.44
CA LEU A 247 -9.73 16.77 -5.17
C LEU A 247 -8.46 16.70 -4.32
N SER A 248 -7.60 15.72 -4.57
CA SER A 248 -6.38 15.48 -3.79
C SER A 248 -5.29 14.81 -4.60
N LYS A 249 -4.12 14.62 -3.97
CA LYS A 249 -3.04 13.73 -4.40
C LYS A 249 -3.12 12.45 -3.56
N GLU A 250 -3.13 11.31 -4.22
CA GLU A 250 -3.17 10.00 -3.58
C GLU A 250 -1.97 9.15 -4.08
N PRO A 251 -0.75 9.35 -3.52
CA PRO A 251 0.37 8.45 -3.79
C PRO A 251 0.10 7.14 -3.03
N LEU A 252 -0.18 6.07 -3.77
CA LEU A 252 -0.52 4.76 -3.23
C LEU A 252 0.73 3.91 -3.12
N GLY A 253 0.93 3.27 -1.97
CA GLY A 253 2.10 2.45 -1.72
C GLY A 253 1.82 1.23 -0.86
N ALA A 254 2.75 0.28 -0.91
CA ALA A 254 2.81 -0.80 0.06
C ALA A 254 3.22 -0.24 1.44
N ALA A 255 2.75 -0.87 2.51
CA ALA A 255 3.17 -0.52 3.87
C ALA A 255 3.51 -1.78 4.67
N THR A 256 4.57 -1.67 5.47
CA THR A 256 5.04 -2.67 6.43
C THR A 256 4.89 -2.15 7.86
N ARG A 257 5.16 -2.98 8.86
CA ARG A 257 5.24 -2.52 10.25
C ARG A 257 6.48 -1.66 10.45
N ASP A 258 6.35 -0.66 11.28
CA ASP A 258 7.42 0.21 11.76
C ASP A 258 8.53 -0.61 12.46
N ASN A 259 9.79 -0.17 12.33
CA ASN A 259 10.97 -0.79 12.93
C ASN A 259 11.27 -2.23 12.43
N ASP A 260 10.98 -2.52 11.17
CA ASP A 260 11.35 -3.76 10.47
C ASP A 260 11.95 -3.39 9.11
N ASP A 261 13.10 -2.69 9.17
CA ASP A 261 13.75 -2.07 8.01
C ASP A 261 14.13 -3.13 6.96
N ASP A 262 14.63 -4.30 7.39
CA ASP A 262 14.98 -5.40 6.48
C ASP A 262 13.78 -5.87 5.64
N TRP A 263 12.60 -5.94 6.25
CA TRP A 263 11.37 -6.32 5.54
C TRP A 263 10.85 -5.19 4.65
N ASN A 264 10.89 -3.94 5.14
CA ASN A 264 10.52 -2.77 4.35
C ASN A 264 11.39 -2.65 3.10
N ASP A 265 12.71 -2.82 3.24
CA ASP A 265 13.65 -2.80 2.13
C ASP A 265 13.35 -3.90 1.10
N VAL A 266 13.08 -5.13 1.53
CA VAL A 266 12.70 -6.21 0.60
C VAL A 266 11.45 -5.81 -0.21
N VAL A 267 10.40 -5.34 0.46
CA VAL A 267 9.16 -4.92 -0.22
C VAL A 267 9.43 -3.78 -1.19
N ALA A 268 10.12 -2.73 -0.76
CA ALA A 268 10.42 -1.56 -1.60
C ALA A 268 11.28 -1.92 -2.82
N TRP A 269 12.37 -2.67 -2.60
CA TRP A 269 13.31 -2.99 -3.68
C TRP A 269 12.77 -4.02 -4.68
N VAL A 270 11.76 -4.82 -4.31
CA VAL A 270 11.02 -5.64 -5.28
C VAL A 270 10.32 -4.73 -6.31
N TRP A 271 9.61 -3.70 -5.85
CA TRP A 271 8.95 -2.77 -6.77
C TRP A 271 9.95 -1.98 -7.62
N TYR A 272 10.99 -1.45 -7.01
CA TYR A 272 12.06 -0.73 -7.73
C TYR A 272 12.83 -1.64 -8.70
N GLY A 273 12.97 -2.92 -8.38
CA GLY A 273 13.54 -3.92 -9.28
C GLY A 273 12.70 -4.12 -10.54
N MET A 274 11.38 -4.17 -10.40
CA MET A 274 10.46 -4.28 -11.54
C MET A 274 10.53 -3.04 -12.46
N ILE A 275 10.61 -1.84 -11.87
CA ILE A 275 10.81 -0.58 -12.63
C ILE A 275 12.17 -0.60 -13.33
N THR A 276 13.25 -0.97 -12.62
CA THR A 276 14.60 -1.03 -13.17
C THR A 276 14.71 -2.04 -14.30
N ALA A 277 14.03 -3.18 -14.21
CA ALA A 277 13.98 -4.18 -15.27
C ALA A 277 13.33 -3.60 -16.54
N GLU A 278 12.23 -2.89 -16.41
CA GLU A 278 11.58 -2.20 -17.54
C GLU A 278 12.50 -1.14 -18.16
N GLU A 279 13.20 -0.33 -17.34
CA GLU A 279 14.17 0.67 -17.82
C GLU A 279 15.30 0.03 -18.66
N PHE A 280 15.66 -1.23 -18.37
CA PHE A 280 16.64 -1.99 -19.14
C PHE A 280 16.02 -2.76 -20.33
N GLY A 281 14.72 -2.71 -20.52
CA GLY A 281 14.01 -3.50 -21.54
C GLY A 281 13.99 -5.00 -21.24
N ILE A 282 14.02 -5.35 -19.97
CA ILE A 282 13.99 -6.74 -19.47
C ILE A 282 12.60 -7.02 -18.91
N ASP A 283 11.96 -8.07 -19.40
CA ASP A 283 10.59 -8.48 -19.07
C ASP A 283 10.50 -9.97 -18.71
N GLY A 284 9.29 -10.46 -18.40
CA GLY A 284 9.04 -11.86 -18.06
C GLY A 284 9.34 -12.84 -19.19
N SER A 285 9.36 -12.40 -20.44
CA SER A 285 9.59 -13.25 -21.62
C SER A 285 11.06 -13.36 -21.99
N ASN A 286 11.88 -12.34 -21.67
CA ASN A 286 13.25 -12.22 -22.20
C ASN A 286 14.36 -12.22 -21.13
N TYR A 287 14.04 -12.13 -19.81
CA TYR A 287 15.06 -12.00 -18.76
C TYR A 287 16.15 -13.09 -18.83
N GLY A 288 15.80 -14.29 -19.31
CA GLY A 288 16.75 -15.39 -19.48
C GLY A 288 17.91 -15.07 -20.43
N ASP A 289 17.72 -14.19 -21.40
CA ASP A 289 18.75 -13.76 -22.35
C ASP A 289 19.77 -12.82 -21.71
N PHE A 290 19.42 -12.20 -20.57
CA PHE A 290 20.23 -11.21 -19.87
C PHE A 290 20.98 -11.74 -18.65
N VAL A 291 20.75 -12.99 -18.22
CA VAL A 291 21.38 -13.56 -17.02
C VAL A 291 22.92 -13.59 -17.08
N ASN A 292 23.49 -13.59 -18.28
CA ASN A 292 24.94 -13.54 -18.49
C ASN A 292 25.39 -12.19 -19.09
N SER A 293 24.65 -11.12 -18.87
CA SER A 293 24.95 -9.80 -19.42
C SER A 293 26.28 -9.25 -18.88
N GLU A 294 27.10 -8.69 -19.77
CA GLU A 294 28.31 -7.96 -19.39
C GLU A 294 28.02 -6.56 -18.85
N ASN A 295 26.78 -6.06 -18.96
CA ASN A 295 26.37 -4.80 -18.37
C ASN A 295 26.34 -4.94 -16.83
N PRO A 296 27.19 -4.18 -16.07
CA PRO A 296 27.25 -4.33 -14.63
C PRO A 296 25.94 -4.00 -13.90
N GLY A 297 25.08 -3.13 -14.46
CA GLY A 297 23.77 -2.79 -13.91
C GLY A 297 22.81 -3.96 -14.02
N ILE A 298 22.73 -4.56 -15.20
CA ILE A 298 21.89 -5.74 -15.45
C ILE A 298 22.38 -6.95 -14.65
N ASN A 299 23.72 -7.15 -14.59
CA ASN A 299 24.28 -8.23 -13.80
C ASN A 299 23.94 -8.11 -12.32
N ARG A 300 24.05 -6.90 -11.73
CA ARG A 300 23.62 -6.69 -10.34
C ARG A 300 22.13 -6.93 -10.13
N LEU A 301 21.28 -6.46 -11.04
CA LEU A 301 19.83 -6.67 -10.97
C LEU A 301 19.48 -8.16 -10.96
N LEU A 302 20.11 -8.95 -11.81
CA LEU A 302 19.71 -10.34 -12.03
C LEU A 302 20.49 -11.37 -11.20
N ASN A 303 21.69 -11.03 -10.69
CA ASN A 303 22.61 -12.00 -10.10
C ASN A 303 23.22 -11.54 -8.76
N SER A 304 22.54 -10.68 -8.01
CA SER A 304 23.00 -10.26 -6.68
C SER A 304 21.79 -9.99 -5.77
N ASN A 305 21.91 -10.42 -4.52
CA ASN A 305 20.90 -10.10 -3.50
C ASN A 305 20.98 -8.65 -3.00
N LEU A 306 22.04 -7.93 -3.35
CA LEU A 306 22.27 -6.52 -2.97
C LEU A 306 22.24 -6.26 -1.44
N GLY A 307 22.44 -7.29 -0.63
CA GLY A 307 22.36 -7.22 0.83
C GLY A 307 20.91 -7.24 1.36
N LEU A 308 19.93 -7.54 0.53
CA LEU A 308 18.52 -7.63 0.95
C LEU A 308 18.24 -8.92 1.73
N GLY A 309 17.31 -8.80 2.66
CA GLY A 309 16.91 -9.87 3.58
C GLY A 309 17.59 -9.73 4.95
N THR A 310 17.40 -10.70 5.82
CA THR A 310 18.01 -10.76 7.14
C THR A 310 19.31 -11.57 7.12
N ASP A 311 20.13 -11.48 8.18
CA ASP A 311 21.29 -12.35 8.36
C ASP A 311 20.92 -13.84 8.35
N ALA A 312 19.73 -14.20 8.85
CA ALA A 312 19.24 -15.57 8.89
C ALA A 312 18.64 -16.02 7.54
N ASN A 313 18.01 -15.11 6.82
CA ASN A 313 17.34 -15.34 5.56
C ASN A 313 17.68 -14.26 4.53
N PRO A 314 18.93 -14.22 4.02
CA PRO A 314 19.28 -13.32 2.92
C PRO A 314 18.50 -13.74 1.67
N LEU A 315 18.11 -12.78 0.83
CA LEU A 315 17.50 -13.12 -0.46
C LEU A 315 18.49 -13.92 -1.32
N SER A 316 17.95 -14.74 -2.22
CA SER A 316 18.76 -15.40 -3.25
C SER A 316 19.43 -14.36 -4.15
N ASP A 317 20.64 -14.61 -4.64
CA ASP A 317 21.25 -13.77 -5.68
C ASP A 317 20.41 -13.69 -6.97
N THR A 318 19.49 -14.61 -7.17
CA THR A 318 18.58 -14.68 -8.33
C THR A 318 17.14 -14.25 -7.99
N TRP A 319 16.93 -13.53 -6.91
CA TRP A 319 15.60 -13.11 -6.46
C TRP A 319 14.83 -12.33 -7.54
N MET A 320 15.52 -11.45 -8.28
CA MET A 320 14.87 -10.66 -9.33
C MET A 320 14.51 -11.52 -10.56
N GLN A 321 15.29 -12.58 -10.85
CA GLN A 321 14.91 -13.56 -11.88
C GLN A 321 13.61 -14.29 -11.48
N ALA A 322 13.43 -14.62 -10.19
CA ALA A 322 12.20 -15.22 -9.70
C ALA A 322 11.00 -14.27 -9.83
N VAL A 323 11.19 -12.96 -9.51
CA VAL A 323 10.17 -11.94 -9.71
C VAL A 323 9.77 -11.83 -11.20
N LEU A 324 10.76 -11.71 -12.09
CA LEU A 324 10.51 -11.59 -13.54
C LEU A 324 9.83 -12.83 -14.11
N GLY A 325 10.20 -14.01 -13.62
CA GLY A 325 9.54 -15.25 -14.01
C GLY A 325 8.10 -15.39 -13.51
N ALA A 326 7.77 -14.79 -12.38
CA ALA A 326 6.44 -14.88 -11.77
C ALA A 326 5.48 -13.81 -12.29
N VAL A 327 5.93 -12.56 -12.40
CA VAL A 327 5.08 -11.40 -12.71
C VAL A 327 5.62 -10.51 -13.83
N GLY A 328 6.83 -10.75 -14.33
CA GLY A 328 7.48 -9.84 -15.26
C GLY A 328 7.95 -8.54 -14.60
N ASN A 329 8.14 -7.51 -15.39
CA ASN A 329 8.50 -6.17 -14.95
C ASN A 329 7.25 -5.32 -14.63
N TYR A 330 7.43 -4.02 -14.38
CA TYR A 330 6.31 -3.11 -14.10
C TYR A 330 5.34 -2.97 -15.27
N TYR A 331 5.85 -2.96 -16.52
CA TYR A 331 5.03 -2.94 -17.74
C TYR A 331 4.12 -4.17 -17.81
N ASP A 332 4.69 -5.37 -17.67
CA ASP A 332 3.94 -6.64 -17.69
C ASP A 332 2.83 -6.68 -16.63
N ALA A 333 3.17 -6.27 -15.40
CA ALA A 333 2.23 -6.23 -14.28
C ALA A 333 1.10 -5.22 -14.53
N TYR A 334 1.42 -4.04 -15.08
CA TYR A 334 0.44 -3.02 -15.41
C TYR A 334 -0.50 -3.46 -16.55
N ASP A 335 0.05 -4.03 -17.61
CA ASP A 335 -0.71 -4.52 -18.76
C ASP A 335 -1.74 -5.58 -18.34
N ARG A 336 -1.33 -6.59 -17.58
CA ARG A 336 -2.27 -7.60 -17.04
C ARG A 336 -3.30 -7.05 -16.08
N SER A 337 -3.01 -5.92 -15.44
CA SER A 337 -3.90 -5.34 -14.40
C SER A 337 -4.94 -4.42 -14.99
N PHE A 338 -4.54 -3.54 -15.89
CA PHE A 338 -5.37 -2.46 -16.40
C PHE A 338 -5.72 -2.58 -17.88
N CYS A 339 -5.07 -3.45 -18.63
CA CYS A 339 -5.26 -3.63 -20.06
C CYS A 339 -5.74 -5.07 -20.35
N ASP A 340 -5.58 -5.53 -21.58
CA ASP A 340 -6.00 -6.88 -21.99
C ASP A 340 -4.94 -7.97 -21.73
N GLY A 341 -3.75 -7.58 -21.28
CA GLY A 341 -2.69 -8.49 -20.84
C GLY A 341 -1.96 -9.20 -22.00
N ASP A 342 -2.04 -8.65 -23.21
CA ASP A 342 -1.39 -9.20 -24.40
C ASP A 342 0.06 -8.73 -24.58
N GLY A 343 0.52 -7.83 -23.71
CA GLY A 343 1.87 -7.24 -23.75
C GLY A 343 1.98 -5.98 -24.63
N GLU A 344 0.86 -5.45 -25.13
CA GLU A 344 0.85 -4.28 -26.02
C GLU A 344 0.25 -3.02 -25.37
N MET A 345 -0.15 -3.06 -24.09
CA MET A 345 -0.89 -2.00 -23.39
C MET A 345 -2.14 -1.56 -24.18
N ALA A 346 -2.84 -2.50 -24.79
CA ALA A 346 -4.05 -2.24 -25.55
C ALA A 346 -5.31 -2.36 -24.68
N ASN A 347 -6.37 -1.69 -25.09
CA ASN A 347 -7.68 -1.74 -24.44
C ASN A 347 -7.67 -1.48 -22.92
N CYS A 348 -6.82 -0.58 -22.46
CA CYS A 348 -6.65 -0.31 -21.06
C CYS A 348 -7.85 0.41 -20.45
N LEU A 349 -8.30 -0.05 -19.27
CA LEU A 349 -9.24 0.66 -18.42
C LEU A 349 -8.64 2.01 -17.97
N ILE A 350 -7.36 1.99 -17.61
CA ILE A 350 -6.57 3.18 -17.27
C ILE A 350 -5.26 3.08 -18.06
N ASN A 351 -5.06 4.02 -18.99
CA ASN A 351 -3.82 4.11 -19.74
C ASN A 351 -2.68 4.63 -18.86
N ARG A 352 -1.50 4.03 -18.95
CA ARG A 352 -0.30 4.52 -18.26
C ARG A 352 0.31 5.73 -18.98
N ALA A 353 0.31 5.70 -20.31
CA ALA A 353 0.91 6.74 -21.16
C ALA A 353 0.27 8.11 -20.89
N GLY A 354 1.12 9.11 -20.67
CA GLY A 354 0.70 10.49 -20.37
C GLY A 354 0.19 10.72 -18.95
N THR A 355 0.32 9.73 -18.05
CA THR A 355 -0.03 9.84 -16.63
C THR A 355 1.22 9.85 -15.75
N LEU A 356 1.05 10.14 -14.45
CA LEU A 356 2.12 10.03 -13.47
C LEU A 356 2.65 8.60 -13.30
N ASN A 357 1.89 7.59 -13.72
CA ASN A 357 2.25 6.17 -13.62
C ASN A 357 3.16 5.68 -14.76
N ALA A 358 3.45 6.51 -15.75
CA ALA A 358 4.49 6.22 -16.73
C ALA A 358 5.90 6.34 -16.12
N LEU A 359 6.89 5.71 -16.73
CA LEU A 359 8.29 5.90 -16.34
C LEU A 359 8.71 7.37 -16.50
N VAL A 360 9.73 7.81 -15.75
CA VAL A 360 10.31 9.15 -15.91
C VAL A 360 10.78 9.40 -17.34
N SER A 361 11.36 8.40 -17.99
CA SER A 361 11.76 8.47 -19.43
C SER A 361 10.58 8.69 -20.39
N GLU A 362 9.36 8.39 -19.97
CA GLU A 362 8.11 8.54 -20.72
C GLU A 362 7.29 9.77 -20.27
N GLY A 363 7.82 10.56 -19.34
CA GLY A 363 7.17 11.79 -18.82
C GLY A 363 6.30 11.58 -17.58
N GLY A 364 6.32 10.40 -16.97
CA GLY A 364 5.70 10.12 -15.67
C GLY A 364 6.65 10.35 -14.49
N ILE A 365 6.34 9.73 -13.35
CA ILE A 365 7.17 9.83 -12.13
C ILE A 365 7.45 8.46 -11.48
N GLN A 366 7.16 7.35 -12.15
CA GLN A 366 7.67 6.05 -11.71
C GLN A 366 9.19 6.03 -11.95
N TYR A 367 9.92 5.98 -10.82
CA TYR A 367 11.37 6.13 -10.80
C TYR A 367 11.98 5.22 -9.73
N ALA A 368 12.93 4.37 -10.13
CA ALA A 368 13.67 3.52 -9.23
C ALA A 368 14.98 4.18 -8.79
N PRO A 369 15.31 4.16 -7.49
CA PRO A 369 16.66 4.51 -7.04
C PRO A 369 17.70 3.55 -7.62
N PRO A 370 18.98 3.96 -7.79
CA PRO A 370 20.02 3.09 -8.33
C PRO A 370 20.27 1.85 -7.47
N MET A 371 20.15 0.66 -8.03
CA MET A 371 20.47 -0.61 -7.38
C MET A 371 21.99 -0.85 -7.38
N ARG A 372 22.63 -0.67 -6.21
CA ARG A 372 24.11 -0.75 -6.06
C ARG A 372 24.52 -1.39 -4.77
#